data_467ce824aaad19f7f12ea5d7836463c2
#
_entry.id   467ce824aaad19f7f12ea5d7836463c2
#
_cell.length_a   1.000
_cell.length_b   1.000
_cell.length_c   1.000
_cell.angle_alpha   90.00
_cell.angle_beta   90.00
_cell.angle_gamma   90.00
#
_symmetry.space_group_name_H-M   'P 1'
#
loop_
_entity.id
_entity.type
_entity.pdbx_description
1 polymer ?
#
loop_
_entity_poly.entity_id
_entity_poly.type
_entity_poly.pdbx_seq_one_letter_code
_entity_poly.pdbx_strand_id
1 'polypeptide(L)'
;DLSKIRVKEAEHGERLQKGCVYIAPGGKHLKVAKTADGNNSIVLDDATPAIGGLKPCANLMYDSLTASSYDEIVCVVLTGMGADGTNGILSLGRSKPIRVIAQNEETCVVYGMPKAIYEAGVVDEVVPLDEVAQTITKNVGVK
;
A
#
# COMPACT_ATOMS: atom_id res chain seq x y z
N ASP A 1 14.16 15.68 -7.52
CA ASP A 1 13.81 14.44 -6.80
C ASP A 1 14.94 14.07 -5.84
N LEU A 2 14.62 13.97 -4.55
CA LEU A 2 15.58 13.65 -3.50
C LEU A 2 15.69 12.14 -3.24
N SER A 3 14.88 11.32 -3.92
CA SER A 3 14.87 9.88 -3.73
C SER A 3 16.02 9.22 -4.46
N LYS A 4 16.60 8.17 -3.83
CA LYS A 4 17.64 7.32 -4.45
C LYS A 4 17.04 6.26 -5.36
N ILE A 5 15.74 6.06 -5.33
CA ILE A 5 15.02 5.13 -6.19
C ILE A 5 14.11 5.92 -7.13
N ARG A 6 13.73 5.28 -8.22
CA ARG A 6 12.86 5.92 -9.20
C ARG A 6 11.46 6.08 -8.63
N VAL A 7 10.91 7.28 -8.72
CA VAL A 7 9.52 7.60 -8.31
C VAL A 7 8.79 8.14 -9.53
N LYS A 8 7.62 7.59 -9.83
CA LYS A 8 6.82 8.02 -10.98
C LYS A 8 5.34 7.89 -10.68
N GLU A 9 4.52 8.65 -11.40
CA GLU A 9 3.08 8.43 -11.40
C GLU A 9 2.77 7.14 -12.18
N ALA A 10 1.87 6.32 -11.63
CA ALA A 10 1.50 5.05 -12.25
C ALA A 10 0.76 5.26 -13.57
N GLU A 11 1.06 4.43 -14.56
CA GLU A 11 0.40 4.42 -15.86
C GLU A 11 -0.31 3.08 -16.07
N HIS A 12 -1.48 3.14 -16.70
CA HIS A 12 -2.27 1.94 -16.94
C HIS A 12 -1.52 0.95 -17.84
N GLY A 13 -1.48 -0.30 -17.41
CA GLY A 13 -0.87 -1.39 -18.17
C GLY A 13 0.64 -1.51 -18.03
N GLU A 14 1.31 -0.59 -17.32
CA GLU A 14 2.76 -0.72 -17.16
C GLU A 14 3.12 -1.86 -16.22
N ARG A 15 4.25 -2.49 -16.50
CA ARG A 15 4.78 -3.57 -15.68
C ARG A 15 5.46 -3.00 -14.45
N LEU A 16 5.15 -3.57 -13.28
CA LEU A 16 5.82 -3.20 -12.04
C LEU A 16 7.27 -3.69 -12.06
N GLN A 17 8.20 -2.78 -11.77
CA GLN A 17 9.62 -3.06 -11.79
C GLN A 17 10.23 -2.87 -10.40
N LYS A 18 11.19 -3.73 -10.08
CA LYS A 18 11.97 -3.62 -8.85
C LYS A 18 12.67 -2.26 -8.79
N GLY A 19 12.70 -1.66 -7.61
CA GLY A 19 13.38 -0.38 -7.40
C GLY A 19 12.59 0.84 -7.87
N CYS A 20 11.30 0.70 -8.14
CA CYS A 20 10.46 1.79 -8.59
C CYS A 20 9.28 2.00 -7.63
N VAL A 21 9.00 3.26 -7.31
CA VAL A 21 7.81 3.67 -6.55
C VAL A 21 6.77 4.20 -7.53
N TYR A 22 5.55 3.71 -7.41
CA TYR A 22 4.42 4.11 -8.27
C TYR A 22 3.42 4.89 -7.45
N ILE A 23 3.13 6.12 -7.87
CA ILE A 23 2.18 7.01 -7.20
C ILE A 23 0.82 6.86 -7.87
N ALA A 24 -0.21 6.53 -7.09
CA ALA A 24 -1.57 6.41 -7.62
C ALA A 24 -2.10 7.80 -8.03
N PRO A 25 -2.54 7.98 -9.28
CA PRO A 25 -3.14 9.24 -9.68
C PRO A 25 -4.51 9.42 -9.04
N GLY A 26 -4.89 10.66 -8.74
CA GLY A 26 -6.21 10.97 -8.23
C GLY A 26 -7.30 10.67 -9.26
N GLY A 27 -8.47 10.23 -8.79
CA GLY A 27 -9.62 9.99 -9.65
C GLY A 27 -9.70 8.63 -10.32
N LYS A 28 -8.71 7.75 -10.08
CA LYS A 28 -8.70 6.36 -10.60
C LYS A 28 -8.24 5.42 -9.50
N HIS A 29 -8.86 4.24 -9.44
CA HIS A 29 -8.38 3.21 -8.53
C HIS A 29 -7.12 2.56 -9.09
N LEU A 30 -6.13 2.35 -8.24
CA LEU A 30 -4.91 1.64 -8.62
C LEU A 30 -5.01 0.20 -8.13
N LYS A 31 -4.87 -0.74 -9.06
CA LYS A 31 -4.87 -2.16 -8.78
C LYS A 31 -3.62 -2.80 -9.39
N VAL A 32 -3.28 -3.99 -8.89
CA VAL A 32 -2.20 -4.79 -9.43
C VAL A 32 -2.79 -6.08 -10.00
N ALA A 33 -2.40 -6.41 -11.23
CA ALA A 33 -2.86 -7.63 -11.88
C ALA A 33 -1.66 -8.49 -12.28
N LYS A 34 -1.79 -9.81 -12.06
CA LYS A 34 -0.79 -10.77 -12.51
C LYS A 34 -0.96 -10.97 -14.02
N THR A 35 0.13 -10.88 -14.77
CA THR A 35 0.14 -11.11 -16.21
C THR A 35 0.34 -12.58 -16.53
N ALA A 36 0.09 -12.96 -17.79
CA ALA A 36 0.21 -14.35 -18.24
C ALA A 36 1.62 -14.91 -18.08
N ASP A 37 2.65 -14.06 -18.13
CA ASP A 37 4.04 -14.47 -17.96
C ASP A 37 4.51 -14.51 -16.50
N GLY A 38 3.58 -14.33 -15.55
CA GLY A 38 3.89 -14.39 -14.12
C GLY A 38 4.41 -13.11 -13.50
N ASN A 39 4.48 -12.02 -14.27
CA ASN A 39 4.82 -10.70 -13.76
C ASN A 39 3.56 -9.96 -13.26
N ASN A 40 3.72 -8.74 -12.84
CA ASN A 40 2.62 -7.92 -12.34
C ASN A 40 2.55 -6.60 -13.09
N SER A 41 1.36 -6.13 -13.37
CA SER A 41 1.14 -4.86 -14.04
C SER A 41 0.16 -3.99 -13.27
N ILE A 42 0.22 -2.69 -13.54
CA ILE A 42 -0.69 -1.71 -12.95
C ILE A 42 -1.98 -1.66 -13.77
N VAL A 43 -3.10 -1.68 -13.07
CA VAL A 43 -4.42 -1.41 -13.66
C VAL A 43 -4.94 -0.12 -13.03
N LEU A 44 -5.19 0.89 -13.86
CA LEU A 44 -5.88 2.10 -13.44
C LEU A 44 -7.35 1.96 -13.81
N ASP A 45 -8.19 1.78 -12.81
CA ASP A 45 -9.61 1.53 -12.98
C ASP A 45 -10.40 2.82 -12.78
N ASP A 46 -10.91 3.37 -13.86
CA ASP A 46 -11.74 4.57 -13.85
C ASP A 46 -13.23 4.24 -13.82
N ALA A 47 -13.60 3.00 -14.14
CA ALA A 47 -15.00 2.58 -14.23
C ALA A 47 -15.64 2.34 -12.87
N THR A 48 -14.89 1.81 -11.91
CA THR A 48 -15.41 1.58 -10.55
C THR A 48 -15.60 2.92 -9.84
N PRO A 49 -16.80 3.20 -9.28
CA PRO A 49 -17.04 4.44 -8.57
C PRO A 49 -16.17 4.59 -7.32
N ALA A 50 -16.12 5.81 -6.79
CA ALA A 50 -15.50 6.06 -5.50
C ALA A 50 -16.16 5.20 -4.42
N ILE A 51 -15.35 4.70 -3.50
CA ILE A 51 -15.82 3.85 -2.39
C ILE A 51 -15.72 4.67 -1.12
N GLY A 52 -16.87 4.94 -0.48
CA GLY A 52 -16.92 5.82 0.67
C GLY A 52 -16.36 7.22 0.37
N GLY A 53 -16.52 7.69 -0.87
CA GLY A 53 -15.99 8.98 -1.31
C GLY A 53 -14.52 8.95 -1.72
N LEU A 54 -13.87 7.78 -1.71
CA LEU A 54 -12.43 7.65 -1.99
C LEU A 54 -12.19 7.04 -3.37
N LYS A 55 -11.37 7.72 -4.16
CA LYS A 55 -10.90 7.24 -5.46
C LYS A 55 -9.57 7.94 -5.77
N PRO A 56 -8.42 7.27 -5.60
CA PRO A 56 -8.24 5.84 -5.31
C PRO A 56 -8.63 5.45 -3.88
N CYS A 57 -8.97 4.17 -3.73
CA CYS A 57 -9.29 3.56 -2.46
C CYS A 57 -8.21 2.50 -2.15
N ALA A 58 -7.55 2.63 -1.00
CA ALA A 58 -6.46 1.73 -0.63
C ALA A 58 -6.94 0.28 -0.46
N ASN A 59 -8.17 0.06 0.02
CA ASN A 59 -8.71 -1.28 0.17
C ASN A 59 -8.71 -2.05 -1.16
N LEU A 60 -9.08 -1.40 -2.26
CA LEU A 60 -9.08 -2.04 -3.58
C LEU A 60 -7.67 -2.39 -4.03
N MET A 61 -6.70 -1.54 -3.76
CA MET A 61 -5.30 -1.81 -4.09
C MET A 61 -4.80 -3.04 -3.32
N TYR A 62 -5.01 -3.07 -2.01
CA TYR A 62 -4.58 -4.21 -1.20
C TYR A 62 -5.28 -5.50 -1.61
N ASP A 63 -6.58 -5.48 -1.85
CA ASP A 63 -7.32 -6.65 -2.31
C ASP A 63 -6.76 -7.20 -3.61
N SER A 64 -6.37 -6.33 -4.55
CA SER A 64 -5.82 -6.76 -5.84
C SER A 64 -4.48 -7.49 -5.71
N LEU A 65 -3.71 -7.20 -4.65
CA LEU A 65 -2.43 -7.86 -4.41
C LEU A 65 -2.58 -9.34 -4.06
N THR A 66 -3.76 -9.77 -3.65
CA THR A 66 -4.05 -11.18 -3.34
C THR A 66 -3.72 -12.10 -4.51
N ALA A 67 -4.02 -11.67 -5.73
CA ALA A 67 -3.78 -12.45 -6.95
C ALA A 67 -2.42 -12.14 -7.60
N SER A 68 -1.61 -11.26 -7.02
CA SER A 68 -0.29 -10.93 -7.55
C SER A 68 0.70 -12.09 -7.37
N SER A 69 1.84 -12.02 -8.06
CA SER A 69 2.89 -13.02 -7.93
C SER A 69 3.82 -12.80 -6.73
N TYR A 70 3.61 -11.73 -5.97
CA TYR A 70 4.46 -11.46 -4.80
C TYR A 70 4.19 -12.46 -3.68
N ASP A 71 5.25 -12.96 -3.06
CA ASP A 71 5.18 -13.95 -1.98
C ASP A 71 4.92 -13.30 -0.62
N GLU A 72 5.42 -12.10 -0.41
CA GLU A 72 5.31 -11.36 0.84
C GLU A 72 5.11 -9.88 0.56
N ILE A 73 4.30 -9.22 1.38
CA ILE A 73 3.98 -7.80 1.18
C ILE A 73 4.17 -7.05 2.48
N VAL A 74 4.86 -5.91 2.40
CA VAL A 74 4.98 -4.97 3.51
C VAL A 74 3.94 -3.89 3.33
N CYS A 75 3.02 -3.80 4.29
CA CYS A 75 1.93 -2.83 4.28
C CYS A 75 2.30 -1.68 5.21
N VAL A 76 2.15 -0.45 4.73
CA VAL A 76 2.48 0.74 5.52
C VAL A 76 1.26 1.65 5.58
N VAL A 77 0.86 2.05 6.78
CA VAL A 77 -0.28 2.94 6.97
C VAL A 77 0.20 4.21 7.68
N LEU A 78 0.06 5.32 6.97
CA LEU A 78 0.51 6.62 7.44
C LEU A 78 -0.69 7.50 7.82
N THR A 79 -0.39 8.67 8.39
CA THR A 79 -1.40 9.66 8.77
C THR A 79 -2.50 9.79 7.72
N GLY A 80 -3.75 9.81 8.16
CA GLY A 80 -4.89 9.94 7.27
C GLY A 80 -6.21 9.83 8.03
N MET A 81 -7.24 10.43 7.47
CA MET A 81 -8.59 10.41 8.04
C MET A 81 -9.32 9.14 7.62
N GLY A 82 -10.14 8.59 8.52
CA GLY A 82 -10.94 7.41 8.24
C GLY A 82 -10.21 6.11 8.51
N ALA A 83 -10.62 5.05 7.82
CA ALA A 83 -10.13 3.70 8.05
C ALA A 83 -9.77 2.96 6.76
N ASP A 84 -9.58 3.67 5.65
CA ASP A 84 -9.22 3.05 4.38
C ASP A 84 -7.90 2.28 4.51
N GLY A 85 -7.84 1.11 3.89
CA GLY A 85 -6.69 0.22 3.96
C GLY A 85 -6.84 -0.91 4.97
N THR A 86 -7.58 -0.71 6.07
CA THR A 86 -7.70 -1.73 7.13
C THR A 86 -8.32 -3.02 6.60
N ASN A 87 -9.47 -2.94 5.94
CA ASN A 87 -10.15 -4.14 5.43
C ASN A 87 -9.34 -4.83 4.33
N GLY A 88 -8.71 -4.05 3.46
CA GLY A 88 -7.86 -4.60 2.40
C GLY A 88 -6.64 -5.32 2.95
N ILE A 89 -5.97 -4.76 3.96
CA ILE A 89 -4.82 -5.40 4.61
C ILE A 89 -5.25 -6.69 5.32
N LEU A 90 -6.37 -6.67 6.04
CA LEU A 90 -6.89 -7.87 6.69
C LEU A 90 -7.18 -8.97 5.68
N SER A 91 -7.82 -8.62 4.57
CA SER A 91 -8.11 -9.57 3.49
C SER A 91 -6.82 -10.14 2.89
N LEU A 92 -5.85 -9.27 2.59
CA LEU A 92 -4.55 -9.68 2.03
C LEU A 92 -3.82 -10.63 2.96
N GLY A 93 -3.83 -10.37 4.26
CA GLY A 93 -3.16 -11.18 5.27
C GLY A 93 -3.71 -12.60 5.41
N ARG A 94 -4.94 -12.84 4.95
CA ARG A 94 -5.52 -14.21 4.93
C ARG A 94 -4.93 -15.05 3.80
N SER A 95 -4.39 -14.42 2.77
CA SER A 95 -3.91 -15.11 1.57
C SER A 95 -2.40 -15.11 1.44
N LYS A 96 -1.72 -14.13 2.03
CA LYS A 96 -0.28 -13.96 1.88
C LYS A 96 0.36 -13.54 3.20
N PRO A 97 1.64 -13.93 3.43
CA PRO A 97 2.41 -13.35 4.53
C PRO A 97 2.53 -11.83 4.36
N ILE A 98 2.24 -11.08 5.41
CA ILE A 98 2.36 -9.62 5.41
C ILE A 98 3.12 -9.15 6.64
N ARG A 99 3.77 -7.99 6.49
CA ARG A 99 4.28 -7.21 7.62
C ARG A 99 3.55 -5.87 7.59
N VAL A 100 3.06 -5.42 8.73
CA VAL A 100 2.28 -4.20 8.81
C VAL A 100 3.00 -3.19 9.69
N ILE A 101 3.28 -2.03 9.10
CA ILE A 101 3.93 -0.91 9.76
C ILE A 101 2.90 0.22 9.86
N ALA A 102 2.72 0.78 11.05
CA ALA A 102 1.82 1.91 11.26
C ALA A 102 2.58 3.09 11.85
N GLN A 103 2.27 4.28 11.38
CA GLN A 103 2.82 5.50 11.94
C GLN A 103 2.25 5.70 13.35
N ASN A 104 3.10 6.14 14.30
CA ASN A 104 2.66 6.37 15.66
C ASN A 104 1.78 7.62 15.77
N GLU A 105 0.98 7.69 16.82
CA GLU A 105 0.03 8.78 17.03
C GLU A 105 0.73 10.13 17.15
N GLU A 106 1.85 10.18 17.85
CA GLU A 106 2.57 11.41 18.18
C GLU A 106 3.04 12.16 16.94
N THR A 107 3.36 11.45 15.84
CA THR A 107 3.82 12.08 14.61
C THR A 107 2.74 12.19 13.55
N CYS A 108 1.52 11.69 13.80
CA CYS A 108 0.40 11.83 12.86
C CYS A 108 -0.22 13.22 12.95
N VAL A 109 -0.57 13.79 11.80
CA VAL A 109 -1.46 14.96 11.73
C VAL A 109 -2.88 14.51 12.03
N VAL A 110 -3.30 13.39 11.41
CA VAL A 110 -4.60 12.74 11.69
C VAL A 110 -4.34 11.24 11.89
N TYR A 111 -4.66 10.75 13.08
CA TYR A 111 -4.34 9.37 13.47
C TYR A 111 -5.38 8.34 13.00
N GLY A 112 -6.40 8.72 12.23
CA GLY A 112 -7.53 7.84 11.90
C GLY A 112 -7.15 6.54 11.23
N MET A 113 -6.40 6.58 10.14
CA MET A 113 -6.00 5.38 9.40
C MET A 113 -5.04 4.49 10.19
N PRO A 114 -3.95 5.00 10.77
CA PRO A 114 -3.08 4.18 11.61
C PRO A 114 -3.80 3.60 12.83
N LYS A 115 -4.69 4.36 13.45
CA LYS A 115 -5.46 3.87 14.59
C LYS A 115 -6.35 2.68 14.21
N ALA A 116 -7.02 2.76 13.05
CA ALA A 116 -7.92 1.71 12.60
C ALA A 116 -7.16 0.40 12.39
N ILE A 117 -6.01 0.43 11.73
CA ILE A 117 -5.22 -0.78 11.51
C ILE A 117 -4.59 -1.29 12.82
N TYR A 118 -4.19 -0.39 13.70
CA TYR A 118 -3.66 -0.77 15.01
C TYR A 118 -4.72 -1.50 15.84
N GLU A 119 -5.94 -0.99 15.88
CA GLU A 119 -7.06 -1.61 16.62
C GLU A 119 -7.50 -2.93 16.00
N ALA A 120 -7.20 -3.17 14.72
CA ALA A 120 -7.47 -4.46 14.08
C ALA A 120 -6.54 -5.58 14.57
N GLY A 121 -5.48 -5.26 15.30
CA GLY A 121 -4.62 -6.25 15.95
C GLY A 121 -3.58 -6.90 15.05
N VAL A 122 -3.30 -6.34 13.88
CA VAL A 122 -2.37 -6.95 12.91
C VAL A 122 -1.10 -6.15 12.68
N VAL A 123 -0.89 -5.06 13.42
CA VAL A 123 0.31 -4.22 13.26
C VAL A 123 1.52 -4.90 13.89
N ASP A 124 2.59 -5.02 13.12
CA ASP A 124 3.85 -5.60 13.59
C ASP A 124 4.78 -4.55 14.20
N GLU A 125 4.81 -3.35 13.65
CA GLU A 125 5.67 -2.26 14.13
C GLU A 125 4.93 -0.93 14.10
N VAL A 126 5.02 -0.19 15.19
CA VAL A 126 4.52 1.20 15.28
C VAL A 126 5.74 2.10 15.37
N VAL A 127 5.89 3.03 14.44
CA VAL A 127 7.10 3.86 14.33
C VAL A 127 6.75 5.32 14.08
N PRO A 128 7.60 6.26 14.54
CA PRO A 128 7.43 7.67 14.19
C PRO A 128 7.73 7.90 12.71
N LEU A 129 7.19 8.99 12.17
CA LEU A 129 7.30 9.29 10.73
C LEU A 129 8.75 9.26 10.22
N ASP A 130 9.69 9.79 10.98
CA ASP A 130 11.09 9.87 10.57
C ASP A 130 11.81 8.51 10.56
N GLU A 131 11.18 7.46 11.07
CA GLU A 131 11.73 6.10 11.05
C GLU A 131 11.03 5.18 10.06
N VAL A 132 9.98 5.65 9.37
CA VAL A 132 9.19 4.81 8.46
C VAL A 132 10.04 4.28 7.31
N ALA A 133 10.81 5.13 6.64
CA ALA A 133 11.63 4.71 5.50
C ALA A 133 12.65 3.65 5.89
N GLN A 134 13.32 3.84 7.02
CA GLN A 134 14.30 2.90 7.55
C GLN A 134 13.64 1.56 7.89
N THR A 135 12.45 1.60 8.48
CA THR A 135 11.70 0.40 8.84
C THR A 135 11.26 -0.38 7.60
N ILE A 136 10.81 0.30 6.55
CA ILE A 136 10.48 -0.33 5.27
C ILE A 136 11.73 -1.02 4.71
N THR A 137 12.85 -0.33 4.64
CA THR A 137 14.11 -0.86 4.10
C THR A 137 14.53 -2.14 4.83
N LYS A 138 14.44 -2.13 6.16
CA LYS A 138 14.77 -3.30 6.98
C LYS A 138 13.85 -4.50 6.64
N ASN A 139 12.57 -4.26 6.42
CA ASN A 139 11.60 -5.33 6.19
C ASN A 139 11.62 -5.87 4.76
N VAL A 140 11.99 -5.07 3.77
CA VAL A 140 12.08 -5.54 2.38
C VAL A 140 13.46 -6.07 2.02
N GLY A 141 14.40 -6.02 2.95
CA GLY A 141 15.74 -6.57 2.73
C GLY A 141 16.61 -5.76 1.76
N VAL A 142 16.35 -4.51 1.59
CA VAL A 142 17.18 -3.61 0.77
C VAL A 142 18.46 -3.31 1.53
N LYS A 143 19.57 -3.44 0.84
CA LYS A 143 20.90 -3.21 1.41
C LYS A 143 21.52 -1.91 0.92
#